data_8a357194610e23e9b0f074ea0e0148ad
#
_entry.id   8a357194610e23e9b0f074ea0e0148ad
#
_cell.length_a   1.000
_cell.length_b   1.000
_cell.length_c   1.000
_cell.angle_alpha   90.00
_cell.angle_beta   90.00
_cell.angle_gamma   90.00
#
_symmetry.space_group_name_H-M   'P 1'
#
loop_
_entity.id
_entity.type
_entity.pdbx_description
1 polymer ?
#
loop_
_entity_poly.entity_id
_entity_poly.type
_entity_poly.pdbx_seq_one_letter_code
_entity_poly.pdbx_strand_id
1 'polypeptide(L)'
;MTKYLEAGIKELVEEFQLNGKPCPSRQSIEDRRTGYISSTVLVGDSPQVEREFLDVINGVEVKVYKPTSEANLPITVYFHGGCFISGGFETHDVQLRQIALQSNSIVVCIK
;
A
#
# COMPACT_ATOMS: atom_id res chain seq x y z
N MET A 1 -8.68 24.67 -11.95
CA MET A 1 -7.47 23.89 -11.73
C MET A 1 -7.44 22.58 -12.51
N THR A 2 -8.60 21.99 -12.80
CA THR A 2 -8.69 20.71 -13.52
C THR A 2 -8.16 20.75 -14.96
N LYS A 3 -8.13 21.91 -15.59
CA LYS A 3 -7.66 22.08 -16.99
C LYS A 3 -6.17 21.72 -17.19
N TYR A 4 -5.39 21.67 -16.12
CA TYR A 4 -3.95 21.30 -16.17
C TYR A 4 -3.68 19.87 -15.81
N LEU A 5 -4.72 19.08 -15.51
CA LEU A 5 -4.56 17.69 -15.11
C LEU A 5 -4.56 16.79 -16.35
N GLU A 6 -3.76 15.72 -16.30
CA GLU A 6 -3.82 14.66 -17.28
C GLU A 6 -5.21 14.00 -17.28
N ALA A 7 -5.59 13.39 -18.41
CA ALA A 7 -6.94 12.83 -18.60
C ALA A 7 -7.37 11.90 -17.47
N GLY A 8 -6.60 10.85 -17.16
CA GLY A 8 -6.97 9.91 -16.11
C GLY A 8 -7.05 10.52 -14.72
N ILE A 9 -6.18 11.47 -14.41
CA ILE A 9 -6.17 12.17 -13.11
C ILE A 9 -7.36 13.12 -13.00
N LYS A 10 -7.69 13.83 -14.08
CA LYS A 10 -8.84 14.72 -14.09
C LYS A 10 -10.13 13.99 -13.75
N GLU A 11 -10.36 12.85 -14.34
CA GLU A 11 -11.55 12.02 -14.11
C GLU A 11 -11.64 11.54 -12.66
N LEU A 12 -10.53 11.11 -12.07
CA LEU A 12 -10.46 10.71 -10.66
C LEU A 12 -10.82 11.88 -9.73
N VAL A 13 -10.28 13.07 -10.00
CA VAL A 13 -10.56 14.27 -9.19
C VAL A 13 -12.03 14.64 -9.28
N GLU A 14 -12.62 14.62 -10.47
CA GLU A 14 -14.03 14.92 -10.68
C GLU A 14 -14.93 13.92 -9.94
N GLU A 15 -14.59 12.64 -9.98
CA GLU A 15 -15.32 11.60 -9.25
C GLU A 15 -15.26 11.82 -7.74
N PHE A 16 -14.10 12.18 -7.21
CA PHE A 16 -13.96 12.52 -5.80
C PHE A 16 -14.83 13.71 -5.39
N GLN A 17 -14.87 14.73 -6.22
CA GLN A 17 -15.71 15.91 -5.96
C GLN A 17 -17.20 15.58 -5.98
N LEU A 18 -17.64 14.75 -6.92
CA LEU A 18 -19.04 14.32 -7.02
C LEU A 18 -19.48 13.48 -5.83
N ASN A 19 -18.61 12.65 -5.27
CA ASN A 19 -18.92 11.82 -4.12
C ASN A 19 -19.07 12.61 -2.81
N GLY A 20 -18.67 13.89 -2.80
CA GLY A 20 -18.91 14.78 -1.68
C GLY A 20 -18.25 14.37 -0.37
N LYS A 21 -17.16 13.62 -0.42
CA LYS A 21 -16.45 13.21 0.79
C LYS A 21 -15.85 14.42 1.51
N PRO A 22 -15.95 14.49 2.84
CA PRO A 22 -15.36 15.59 3.59
C PRO A 22 -13.83 15.61 3.45
N CYS A 23 -13.25 16.80 3.63
CA CYS A 23 -11.79 16.97 3.68
C CYS A 23 -11.17 16.03 4.73
N PRO A 24 -10.01 15.42 4.48
CA PRO A 24 -9.37 14.50 5.44
C PRO A 24 -9.22 15.07 6.85
N SER A 25 -9.00 16.38 6.99
CA SER A 25 -8.93 17.03 8.30
C SER A 25 -10.23 16.99 9.09
N ARG A 26 -11.37 16.75 8.42
CA ARG A 26 -12.71 16.67 9.04
C ARG A 26 -13.22 15.24 9.20
N GLN A 27 -12.45 14.27 8.73
CA GLN A 27 -12.78 12.86 8.89
C GLN A 27 -12.24 12.32 10.22
N SER A 28 -12.94 11.35 10.80
CA SER A 28 -12.41 10.60 11.93
C SER A 28 -11.21 9.76 11.51
N ILE A 29 -10.39 9.33 12.46
CA ILE A 29 -9.27 8.43 12.19
C ILE A 29 -9.77 7.12 11.57
N GLU A 30 -10.89 6.60 12.08
CA GLU A 30 -11.50 5.38 11.57
C GLU A 30 -11.95 5.54 10.10
N ASP A 31 -12.62 6.64 9.77
CA ASP A 31 -13.06 6.92 8.40
C ASP A 31 -11.86 7.08 7.46
N ARG A 32 -10.80 7.72 7.90
CA ARG A 32 -9.57 7.86 7.12
C ARG A 32 -8.91 6.51 6.85
N ARG A 33 -8.85 5.63 7.85
CA ARG A 33 -8.34 4.27 7.69
C ARG A 33 -9.16 3.45 6.72
N THR A 34 -10.49 3.48 6.87
CA THR A 34 -11.42 2.77 5.99
C THR A 34 -11.31 3.28 4.56
N GLY A 35 -11.26 4.60 4.37
CA GLY A 35 -11.10 5.21 3.05
C GLY A 35 -9.78 4.84 2.39
N TYR A 36 -8.70 4.75 3.16
CA TYR A 36 -7.41 4.34 2.65
C TYR A 36 -7.44 2.89 2.16
N ILE A 37 -8.00 1.99 2.95
CA ILE A 37 -8.14 0.57 2.57
C ILE A 37 -9.02 0.44 1.32
N SER A 38 -10.15 1.14 1.26
CA SER A 38 -11.05 1.06 0.10
C SER A 38 -10.42 1.61 -1.18
N SER A 39 -9.47 2.53 -1.09
CA SER A 39 -8.77 3.08 -2.25
C SER A 39 -7.81 2.08 -2.91
N THR A 40 -7.52 0.96 -2.26
CA THR A 40 -6.60 -0.06 -2.81
C THR A 40 -7.11 -0.69 -4.10
N VAL A 41 -8.40 -0.60 -4.40
CA VAL A 41 -8.96 -1.08 -5.68
C VAL A 41 -8.36 -0.37 -6.88
N LEU A 42 -7.81 0.83 -6.70
CA LEU A 42 -7.19 1.62 -7.77
C LEU A 42 -5.83 1.08 -8.22
N VAL A 43 -5.20 0.22 -7.41
CA VAL A 43 -3.83 -0.29 -7.72
C VAL A 43 -3.86 -1.45 -8.70
N GLY A 44 -5.01 -2.05 -8.96
CA GLY A 44 -5.15 -3.16 -9.88
C GLY A 44 -4.85 -4.53 -9.26
N ASP A 45 -4.52 -5.48 -10.11
CA ASP A 45 -4.32 -6.87 -9.71
C ASP A 45 -3.07 -7.07 -8.88
N SER A 46 -3.15 -8.01 -7.93
CA SER A 46 -2.06 -8.35 -7.04
C SER A 46 -1.19 -9.45 -7.66
N PRO A 47 0.09 -9.21 -7.94
CA PRO A 47 0.96 -10.25 -8.47
C PRO A 47 1.27 -11.31 -7.41
N GLN A 48 1.51 -12.55 -7.86
CA GLN A 48 1.87 -13.65 -6.98
C GLN A 48 3.35 -13.60 -6.62
N VAL A 49 3.66 -13.81 -5.34
CA VAL A 49 5.03 -14.07 -4.88
C VAL A 49 5.15 -15.52 -4.45
N GLU A 50 6.37 -16.04 -4.38
CA GLU A 50 6.61 -17.45 -4.02
C GLU A 50 6.08 -17.75 -2.61
N ARG A 51 6.30 -16.85 -1.65
CA ARG A 51 5.84 -17.02 -0.29
C ARG A 51 5.59 -15.67 0.37
N GLU A 52 4.53 -15.61 1.16
CA GLU A 52 4.25 -14.48 2.03
C GLU A 52 3.80 -14.98 3.39
N PHE A 53 4.21 -14.31 4.45
CA PHE A 53 3.80 -14.68 5.81
C PHE A 53 3.92 -13.50 6.76
N LEU A 54 3.17 -13.59 7.87
CA LEU A 54 3.27 -12.66 8.99
C LEU A 54 4.26 -13.19 10.01
N ASP A 55 5.00 -12.29 10.64
CA ASP A 55 5.95 -12.62 11.70
C ASP A 55 6.00 -11.52 12.74
N VAL A 56 6.63 -11.80 13.85
CA VAL A 56 6.86 -10.82 14.92
C VAL A 56 8.35 -10.83 15.24
N ILE A 57 9.00 -9.69 15.07
CA ILE A 57 10.42 -9.51 15.33
C ILE A 57 10.58 -8.49 16.45
N ASN A 58 11.12 -8.95 17.59
CA ASN A 58 11.27 -8.10 18.79
C ASN A 58 9.99 -7.35 19.19
N GLY A 59 8.83 -8.02 19.11
CA GLY A 59 7.55 -7.45 19.46
C GLY A 59 6.90 -6.59 18.36
N VAL A 60 7.55 -6.45 17.21
CA VAL A 60 7.03 -5.68 16.08
C VAL A 60 6.46 -6.63 15.03
N GLU A 61 5.20 -6.44 14.67
CA GLU A 61 4.57 -7.21 13.61
C GLU A 61 5.12 -6.79 12.25
N VAL A 62 5.46 -7.77 11.42
CA VAL A 62 5.98 -7.56 10.07
C VAL A 62 5.28 -8.50 9.10
N LYS A 63 5.25 -8.12 7.84
CA LYS A 63 4.86 -9.01 6.75
C LYS A 63 6.05 -9.20 5.82
N VAL A 64 6.35 -10.47 5.52
CA VAL A 64 7.50 -10.86 4.71
C VAL A 64 7.02 -11.38 3.36
N TYR A 65 7.64 -10.89 2.29
CA TYR A 65 7.37 -11.31 0.91
C TYR A 65 8.65 -11.88 0.32
N LYS A 66 8.61 -13.14 -0.08
CA LYS A 66 9.72 -13.80 -0.78
C LYS A 66 9.37 -13.96 -2.25
N PRO A 67 10.10 -13.33 -3.18
CA PRO A 67 9.78 -13.41 -4.61
C PRO A 67 10.10 -14.77 -5.20
N THR A 68 11.14 -15.43 -4.73
CA THR A 68 11.57 -16.76 -5.19
C THR A 68 12.03 -17.60 -4.00
N SER A 69 12.26 -18.90 -4.25
CA SER A 69 12.80 -19.82 -3.24
C SER A 69 14.33 -19.82 -3.16
N GLU A 70 14.99 -18.94 -3.92
CA GLU A 70 16.45 -18.81 -3.91
C GLU A 70 16.99 -18.47 -2.52
N ALA A 71 18.17 -19.02 -2.19
CA ALA A 71 18.88 -18.67 -0.97
C ALA A 71 19.65 -17.36 -1.15
N ASN A 72 19.96 -16.71 -0.03
CA ASN A 72 20.84 -15.53 0.01
C ASN A 72 20.33 -14.31 -0.79
N LEU A 73 19.02 -14.15 -0.87
CA LEU A 73 18.45 -12.93 -1.46
C LEU A 73 18.70 -11.73 -0.53
N PRO A 74 18.92 -10.54 -1.09
CA PRO A 74 18.99 -9.32 -0.28
C PRO A 74 17.65 -9.05 0.40
N ILE A 75 17.69 -8.30 1.49
CA ILE A 75 16.50 -7.93 2.25
C ILE A 75 16.25 -6.44 2.10
N THR A 76 15.02 -6.09 1.72
CA THR A 76 14.53 -4.72 1.68
C THR A 76 13.56 -4.50 2.82
N VAL A 77 13.86 -3.56 3.71
CA VAL A 77 12.97 -3.19 4.80
C VAL A 77 12.12 -2.01 4.35
N TYR A 78 10.81 -2.14 4.48
CA TYR A 78 9.85 -1.13 4.01
C TYR A 78 9.06 -0.55 5.17
N PHE A 79 9.03 0.77 5.24
CA PHE A 79 8.23 1.52 6.19
C PHE A 79 7.13 2.23 5.42
N HIS A 80 5.88 1.81 5.63
CA HIS A 80 4.75 2.41 4.92
C HIS A 80 4.44 3.83 5.40
N GLY A 81 3.88 4.64 4.50
CA GLY A 81 3.34 5.95 4.85
C GLY A 81 1.94 5.82 5.46
N GLY A 82 1.40 6.93 5.93
CA GLY A 82 0.04 6.97 6.50
C GLY A 82 -0.11 7.99 7.62
N CYS A 83 0.80 8.95 7.73
CA CYS A 83 0.76 10.01 8.74
C CYS A 83 0.69 9.47 10.17
N PHE A 84 1.30 8.33 10.44
CA PHE A 84 1.31 7.62 11.74
C PHE A 84 -0.06 7.13 12.24
N ILE A 85 -1.14 7.34 11.49
CA ILE A 85 -2.49 6.97 11.93
C ILE A 85 -3.19 5.97 11.00
N SER A 86 -2.68 5.79 9.79
CA SER A 86 -3.29 4.93 8.79
C SER A 86 -2.24 4.20 7.96
N GLY A 87 -2.70 3.30 7.09
CA GLY A 87 -1.83 2.47 6.29
C GLY A 87 -1.43 1.18 7.00
N GLY A 88 -0.91 0.25 6.26
CA GLY A 88 -0.50 -1.05 6.76
C GLY A 88 -0.21 -2.02 5.62
N PHE A 89 -0.18 -3.29 5.94
CA PHE A 89 0.09 -4.34 4.95
C PHE A 89 -0.94 -4.33 3.81
N GLU A 90 -2.22 -4.15 4.13
CA GLU A 90 -3.31 -4.18 3.15
C GLU A 90 -3.23 -3.04 2.14
N THR A 91 -2.88 -1.84 2.60
CA THR A 91 -2.83 -0.66 1.74
C THR A 91 -1.63 -0.67 0.80
N HIS A 92 -0.57 -1.38 1.13
CA HIS A 92 0.67 -1.44 0.36
C HIS A 92 0.96 -2.82 -0.24
N ASP A 93 0.04 -3.78 -0.10
CA ASP A 93 0.27 -5.18 -0.48
C ASP A 93 0.73 -5.34 -1.93
N VAL A 94 0.01 -4.77 -2.88
CA VAL A 94 0.37 -4.87 -4.32
C VAL A 94 1.74 -4.25 -4.58
N GLN A 95 2.00 -3.09 -4.03
CA GLN A 95 3.28 -2.39 -4.18
C GLN A 95 4.43 -3.21 -3.61
N LEU A 96 4.24 -3.80 -2.43
CA LEU A 96 5.27 -4.62 -1.78
C LEU A 96 5.60 -5.87 -2.59
N ARG A 97 4.59 -6.51 -3.17
CA ARG A 97 4.78 -7.66 -4.07
C ARG A 97 5.55 -7.27 -5.32
N GLN A 98 5.22 -6.14 -5.93
CA GLN A 98 5.93 -5.62 -7.10
C GLN A 98 7.39 -5.29 -6.77
N ILE A 99 7.67 -4.67 -5.63
CA ILE A 99 9.02 -4.38 -5.19
C ILE A 99 9.82 -5.68 -5.03
N ALA A 100 9.24 -6.68 -4.36
CA ALA A 100 9.91 -7.98 -4.16
C ALA A 100 10.26 -8.64 -5.50
N LEU A 101 9.31 -8.70 -6.42
CA LEU A 101 9.50 -9.34 -7.73
C LEU A 101 10.50 -8.60 -8.62
N GLN A 102 10.39 -7.28 -8.68
CA GLN A 102 11.23 -6.47 -9.58
C GLN A 102 12.67 -6.33 -9.07
N SER A 103 12.87 -6.25 -7.77
CA SER A 103 14.20 -6.15 -7.17
C SER A 103 14.83 -7.50 -6.86
N ASN A 104 14.07 -8.59 -6.97
CA ASN A 104 14.47 -9.94 -6.54
C ASN A 104 15.04 -9.93 -5.12
N SER A 105 14.32 -9.29 -4.22
CA SER A 105 14.67 -9.19 -2.79
C SER A 105 13.54 -9.68 -1.90
N ILE A 106 13.90 -10.10 -0.70
CA ILE A 106 12.93 -10.37 0.35
C ILE A 106 12.48 -9.02 0.91
N VAL A 107 11.18 -8.72 0.84
CA VAL A 107 10.64 -7.47 1.38
C VAL A 107 10.06 -7.74 2.76
N VAL A 108 10.49 -6.95 3.73
CA VAL A 108 9.97 -6.98 5.11
C VAL A 108 9.27 -5.65 5.35
N CYS A 109 7.94 -5.68 5.44
CA CYS A 109 7.14 -4.49 5.73
C CYS A 109 6.85 -4.42 7.23
N ILE A 110 7.17 -3.30 7.83
CA ILE A 110 6.89 -3.02 9.24
C ILE A 110 5.44 -2.54 9.35
N LYS A 111 4.77 -3.00 10.38
CA LYS A 111 3.38 -2.62 10.64
C LYS A 111 3.26 -1.17 11.12
#